data_64c14dc66608d2a1539d3dee4cb1a5e5
#
_entry.id   64c14dc66608d2a1539d3dee4cb1a5e5
#
_cell.length_a   1.000
_cell.length_b   1.000
_cell.length_c   1.000
_cell.angle_alpha   90.00
_cell.angle_beta   90.00
_cell.angle_gamma   90.00
#
_symmetry.space_group_name_H-M   'P 1'
#
loop_
_entity.id
_entity.type
_entity.pdbx_description
1 polymer ?
#
loop_
_entity_poly.entity_id
_entity_poly.type
_entity_poly.pdbx_seq_one_letter_code
_entity_poly.pdbx_strand_id
1 'polypeptide(L)'
;MVFFESHWFMSAKITCRCGACGFEITDDQPSLSLLCGCTDCREALEWCAKKGGLEPVSLPELIYVKSDIVYTFGLEFMQAFQLRHNARSTRVYCKECFSVIGVDHKSYRDNVFMFFKDHCVTTCDLSIKPSVAIYLKELKDTNQIRKLKNIPLILSFSKKETQQFRSIKAVAGSFNEIKRPRYGQTLKSVIKSISVIEILN
;
A
#
# COMPACT_ATOMS: atom_id res chain seq x y z
N MET A 1 42.19 -5.21 -9.27
CA MET A 1 41.10 -6.13 -9.69
C MET A 1 40.06 -6.05 -8.58
N VAL A 2 39.07 -5.20 -8.74
CA VAL A 2 38.01 -4.97 -7.71
C VAL A 2 36.90 -5.96 -8.03
N PHE A 3 36.74 -6.95 -7.18
CA PHE A 3 35.60 -7.87 -7.26
C PHE A 3 34.34 -7.07 -6.89
N PHE A 4 33.52 -6.74 -7.86
CA PHE A 4 32.12 -6.38 -7.62
C PHE A 4 31.43 -7.67 -7.16
N GLU A 5 31.23 -7.80 -5.85
CA GLU A 5 30.26 -8.75 -5.32
C GLU A 5 28.89 -8.34 -5.88
N SER A 6 28.41 -9.10 -6.85
CA SER A 6 27.04 -8.99 -7.32
C SER A 6 26.12 -9.48 -6.20
N HIS A 7 25.73 -8.56 -5.33
CA HIS A 7 24.62 -8.81 -4.42
C HIS A 7 23.37 -9.02 -5.29
N TRP A 8 22.98 -10.26 -5.45
CA TRP A 8 21.69 -10.61 -6.03
C TRP A 8 20.61 -10.13 -5.07
N PHE A 9 20.14 -8.90 -5.27
CA PHE A 9 18.95 -8.45 -4.58
C PHE A 9 17.77 -9.22 -5.15
N MET A 10 17.00 -9.86 -4.27
CA MET A 10 15.69 -10.37 -4.63
C MET A 10 14.79 -9.16 -4.85
N SER A 11 14.75 -8.68 -6.09
CA SER A 11 13.86 -7.57 -6.45
C SER A 11 12.46 -8.07 -6.73
N ALA A 12 11.46 -7.27 -6.41
CA ALA A 12 10.08 -7.58 -6.76
C ALA A 12 9.47 -6.47 -7.62
N LYS A 13 8.52 -6.87 -8.46
CA LYS A 13 7.73 -5.96 -9.29
C LYS A 13 6.34 -5.80 -8.70
N ILE A 14 5.85 -4.58 -8.73
CA ILE A 14 4.47 -4.23 -8.42
C ILE A 14 3.94 -3.45 -9.62
N THR A 15 3.00 -4.03 -10.35
CA THR A 15 2.46 -3.45 -11.58
C THR A 15 0.97 -3.23 -11.47
N CYS A 16 0.44 -2.31 -12.22
CA CYS A 16 -0.99 -2.20 -12.43
C CYS A 16 -1.54 -3.44 -13.16
N ARG A 17 -2.83 -3.68 -13.10
CA ARG A 17 -3.45 -4.87 -13.69
C ARG A 17 -3.28 -4.98 -15.20
N CYS A 18 -3.20 -3.87 -15.92
CA CYS A 18 -2.96 -3.88 -17.38
C CYS A 18 -1.46 -3.92 -17.75
N GLY A 19 -0.55 -3.83 -16.78
CA GLY A 19 0.89 -3.88 -17.00
C GLY A 19 1.51 -2.59 -17.55
N ALA A 20 0.72 -1.52 -17.76
CA ALA A 20 1.22 -0.27 -18.36
C ALA A 20 2.23 0.48 -17.48
N CYS A 21 2.11 0.37 -16.16
CA CYS A 21 3.01 1.07 -15.23
C CYS A 21 3.23 0.28 -13.93
N GLY A 22 4.30 0.63 -13.22
CA GLY A 22 4.64 -0.02 -11.97
C GLY A 22 6.01 0.34 -11.43
N PHE A 23 6.40 -0.41 -10.41
CA PHE A 23 7.64 -0.25 -9.67
C PHE A 23 8.43 -1.55 -9.61
N GLU A 24 9.75 -1.43 -9.57
CA GLU A 24 10.65 -2.49 -9.12
C GLU A 24 11.27 -2.06 -7.78
N ILE A 25 11.14 -2.89 -6.77
CA ILE A 25 11.59 -2.65 -5.40
C ILE A 25 12.69 -3.63 -5.01
N THR A 26 13.52 -3.26 -4.03
CA THR A 26 14.70 -4.03 -3.62
C THR A 26 14.43 -5.24 -2.74
N ASP A 27 13.18 -5.45 -2.32
CA ASP A 27 12.83 -6.51 -1.36
C ASP A 27 11.50 -7.15 -1.79
N ASP A 28 11.50 -8.45 -1.98
CA ASP A 28 10.31 -9.22 -2.37
C ASP A 28 9.44 -9.61 -1.18
N GLN A 29 9.93 -9.38 0.06
CA GLN A 29 9.22 -9.73 1.28
C GLN A 29 8.40 -8.56 1.83
N PRO A 30 7.06 -8.63 1.77
CA PRO A 30 6.23 -7.63 2.43
C PRO A 30 6.47 -7.61 3.94
N SER A 31 6.52 -6.41 4.49
CA SER A 31 6.74 -6.22 5.94
C SER A 31 5.49 -6.42 6.77
N LEU A 32 4.30 -6.26 6.16
CA LEU A 32 3.01 -6.37 6.83
C LEU A 32 1.90 -6.63 5.80
N SER A 33 0.94 -7.48 6.15
CA SER A 33 -0.38 -7.55 5.55
C SER A 33 -1.43 -7.27 6.61
N LEU A 34 -2.46 -6.49 6.26
CA LEU A 34 -3.62 -6.24 7.12
C LEU A 34 -4.89 -6.04 6.31
N LEU A 35 -6.04 -6.21 6.97
CA LEU A 35 -7.36 -5.90 6.40
C LEU A 35 -7.83 -4.53 6.91
N CYS A 36 -8.35 -3.69 6.01
CA CYS A 36 -8.74 -2.33 6.35
C CYS A 36 -10.21 -2.03 6.01
N GLY A 37 -11.01 -1.74 7.01
CA GLY A 37 -12.41 -1.34 6.85
C GLY A 37 -12.65 0.17 6.77
N CYS A 38 -11.59 1.01 6.69
CA CYS A 38 -11.76 2.47 6.74
C CYS A 38 -12.51 3.03 5.53
N THR A 39 -13.23 4.10 5.76
CA THR A 39 -13.97 4.83 4.73
C THR A 39 -13.06 5.33 3.61
N ASP A 40 -11.88 5.85 3.94
CA ASP A 40 -10.92 6.35 2.94
C ASP A 40 -10.45 5.28 1.94
N CYS A 41 -10.25 4.04 2.38
CA CYS A 41 -9.90 2.95 1.46
C CYS A 41 -11.07 2.60 0.55
N ARG A 42 -12.29 2.50 1.10
CA ARG A 42 -13.49 2.23 0.30
C ARG A 42 -13.78 3.32 -0.72
N GLU A 43 -13.79 4.59 -0.31
CA GLU A 43 -14.01 5.73 -1.22
C GLU A 43 -13.01 5.74 -2.37
N ALA A 44 -11.74 5.44 -2.07
CA ALA A 44 -10.71 5.36 -3.11
C ALA A 44 -10.98 4.24 -4.12
N LEU A 45 -11.35 3.05 -3.64
CA LEU A 45 -11.66 1.91 -4.51
C LEU A 45 -12.97 2.11 -5.28
N GLU A 46 -14.01 2.69 -4.63
CA GLU A 46 -15.27 3.06 -5.28
C GLU A 46 -15.05 4.10 -6.40
N TRP A 47 -14.16 5.07 -6.17
CA TRP A 47 -13.79 6.03 -7.22
C TRP A 47 -13.11 5.35 -8.41
N CYS A 48 -12.16 4.43 -8.15
CA CYS A 48 -11.51 3.66 -9.21
C CYS A 48 -12.52 2.84 -10.02
N ALA A 49 -13.46 2.16 -9.35
CA ALA A 49 -14.50 1.37 -9.99
C ALA A 49 -15.42 2.23 -10.87
N LYS A 50 -15.84 3.40 -10.40
CA LYS A 50 -16.64 4.35 -11.20
C LYS A 50 -15.93 4.83 -12.47
N LYS A 51 -14.60 4.78 -12.51
CA LYS A 51 -13.79 5.12 -13.68
C LYS A 51 -13.55 3.92 -14.62
N GLY A 52 -14.06 2.73 -14.27
CA GLY A 52 -13.88 1.50 -15.05
C GLY A 52 -12.80 0.57 -14.50
N GLY A 53 -12.31 0.83 -13.29
CA GLY A 53 -11.39 -0.05 -12.57
C GLY A 53 -12.08 -1.26 -11.95
N LEU A 54 -11.35 -1.93 -11.03
CA LEU A 54 -11.85 -3.12 -10.33
C LEU A 54 -12.98 -2.75 -9.36
N GLU A 55 -14.00 -3.60 -9.32
CA GLU A 55 -15.06 -3.50 -8.31
C GLU A 55 -14.49 -3.54 -6.89
N PRO A 56 -14.94 -2.65 -6.00
CA PRO A 56 -14.37 -2.52 -4.67
C PRO A 56 -14.77 -3.69 -3.78
N VAL A 57 -13.81 -4.19 -3.03
CA VAL A 57 -14.08 -5.08 -1.90
C VAL A 57 -14.28 -4.25 -0.62
N SER A 58 -15.23 -4.65 0.21
CA SER A 58 -15.57 -3.89 1.43
C SER A 58 -14.50 -3.95 2.52
N LEU A 59 -13.64 -4.96 2.50
CA LEU A 59 -12.55 -5.16 3.44
C LEU A 59 -11.25 -5.51 2.67
N PRO A 60 -10.62 -4.54 1.99
CA PRO A 60 -9.43 -4.78 1.21
C PRO A 60 -8.24 -5.21 2.04
N GLU A 61 -7.42 -6.09 1.47
CA GLU A 61 -6.12 -6.46 2.02
C GLU A 61 -5.06 -5.47 1.54
N LEU A 62 -4.34 -4.90 2.50
CA LEU A 62 -3.26 -3.92 2.28
C LEU A 62 -1.93 -4.60 2.51
N ILE A 63 -1.06 -4.53 1.52
CA ILE A 63 0.29 -5.08 1.56
C ILE A 63 1.29 -3.93 1.72
N TYR A 64 2.14 -4.01 2.73
CA TYR A 64 3.17 -3.02 3.03
C TYR A 64 4.54 -3.51 2.62
N VAL A 65 5.24 -2.71 1.86
CA VAL A 65 6.61 -2.98 1.40
C VAL A 65 7.53 -1.82 1.75
N LYS A 66 8.83 -2.08 1.82
CA LYS A 66 9.82 -1.02 2.03
C LYS A 66 9.83 -0.03 0.87
N SER A 67 9.88 1.25 1.20
CA SER A 67 9.90 2.34 0.20
C SER A 67 11.31 2.53 -0.35
N ASP A 68 11.72 1.59 -1.22
CA ASP A 68 13.04 1.54 -1.86
C ASP A 68 12.87 1.08 -3.31
N ILE A 69 12.41 2.00 -4.16
CA ILE A 69 12.03 1.78 -5.55
C ILE A 69 13.25 2.03 -6.42
N VAL A 70 13.80 0.97 -7.01
CA VAL A 70 14.99 1.05 -7.88
C VAL A 70 14.66 1.40 -9.32
N TYR A 71 13.45 1.08 -9.76
CA TYR A 71 13.00 1.41 -11.09
C TYR A 71 11.50 1.73 -11.11
N THR A 72 11.13 2.75 -11.87
CA THR A 72 9.75 3.14 -12.15
C THR A 72 9.57 3.12 -13.67
N PHE A 73 8.56 2.41 -14.16
CA PHE A 73 8.25 2.36 -15.58
C PHE A 73 6.82 2.80 -15.85
N GLY A 74 6.57 3.29 -17.06
CA GLY A 74 5.27 3.79 -17.47
C GLY A 74 4.81 4.99 -16.65
N LEU A 75 5.73 5.90 -16.30
CA LEU A 75 5.42 7.10 -15.50
C LEU A 75 4.36 7.97 -16.18
N GLU A 76 4.30 7.99 -17.50
CA GLU A 76 3.30 8.67 -18.32
C GLU A 76 1.89 8.12 -18.13
N PHE A 77 1.75 6.88 -17.66
CA PHE A 77 0.47 6.25 -17.30
C PHE A 77 0.13 6.38 -15.82
N MET A 78 1.03 6.93 -15.02
CA MET A 78 0.79 7.15 -13.60
C MET A 78 0.14 8.51 -13.36
N GLN A 79 -0.85 8.51 -12.49
CA GLN A 79 -1.41 9.72 -11.89
C GLN A 79 -1.53 9.52 -10.38
N ALA A 80 -1.73 10.64 -9.68
CA ALA A 80 -1.90 10.61 -8.23
C ALA A 80 -3.18 11.36 -7.83
N PHE A 81 -3.82 10.89 -6.75
CA PHE A 81 -4.96 11.60 -6.18
C PHE A 81 -4.96 11.59 -4.65
N GLN A 82 -5.67 12.55 -4.11
CA GLN A 82 -6.09 12.63 -2.72
C GLN A 82 -7.61 12.69 -2.66
N LEU A 83 -8.24 12.02 -1.70
CA LEU A 83 -9.70 12.02 -1.57
C LEU A 83 -10.27 13.40 -1.25
N ARG A 84 -9.49 14.23 -0.55
CA ARG A 84 -9.88 15.57 -0.15
C ARG A 84 -8.66 16.45 0.06
N HIS A 85 -8.88 17.74 0.07
CA HIS A 85 -7.81 18.70 0.38
C HIS A 85 -7.18 18.37 1.74
N ASN A 86 -5.85 18.43 1.82
CA ASN A 86 -5.06 18.07 3.01
C ASN A 86 -5.22 16.62 3.52
N ALA A 87 -5.67 15.68 2.67
CA ALA A 87 -5.70 14.28 3.02
C ALA A 87 -4.31 13.78 3.48
N ARG A 88 -4.29 12.81 4.39
CA ARG A 88 -3.05 12.24 4.92
C ARG A 88 -2.40 11.25 3.96
N SER A 89 -3.17 10.72 3.00
CA SER A 89 -2.73 9.71 2.04
C SER A 89 -2.79 10.27 0.64
N THR A 90 -1.74 9.99 -0.14
CA THR A 90 -1.70 10.22 -1.59
C THR A 90 -1.59 8.85 -2.27
N ARG A 91 -2.43 8.64 -3.28
CA ARG A 91 -2.54 7.38 -4.00
C ARG A 91 -2.03 7.53 -5.42
N VAL A 92 -1.15 6.63 -5.83
CA VAL A 92 -0.68 6.52 -7.21
C VAL A 92 -1.52 5.46 -7.92
N TYR A 93 -2.03 5.78 -9.09
CA TYR A 93 -2.87 4.88 -9.87
C TYR A 93 -2.51 4.92 -11.36
N CYS A 94 -2.87 3.86 -12.05
CA CYS A 94 -2.76 3.78 -13.51
C CYS A 94 -3.98 4.43 -14.17
N LYS A 95 -3.78 5.42 -15.05
CA LYS A 95 -4.90 6.09 -15.74
C LYS A 95 -5.62 5.22 -16.78
N GLU A 96 -5.02 4.09 -17.21
CA GLU A 96 -5.61 3.17 -18.18
C GLU A 96 -6.57 2.16 -17.54
N CYS A 97 -6.20 1.59 -16.38
CA CYS A 97 -6.99 0.54 -15.74
C CYS A 97 -7.47 0.89 -14.33
N PHE A 98 -7.19 2.10 -13.86
CA PHE A 98 -7.55 2.63 -12.55
C PHE A 98 -7.13 1.75 -11.36
N SER A 99 -6.08 0.93 -11.54
CA SER A 99 -5.46 0.20 -10.44
C SER A 99 -4.68 1.15 -9.55
N VAL A 100 -4.92 1.13 -8.25
CA VAL A 100 -4.09 1.84 -7.27
C VAL A 100 -2.85 1.00 -6.98
N ILE A 101 -1.68 1.47 -7.42
CA ILE A 101 -0.42 0.72 -7.37
C ILE A 101 0.47 1.11 -6.18
N GLY A 102 0.17 2.22 -5.52
CA GLY A 102 0.91 2.64 -4.34
C GLY A 102 0.17 3.72 -3.56
N VAL A 103 0.29 3.66 -2.25
CA VAL A 103 -0.26 4.66 -1.34
C VAL A 103 0.84 5.10 -0.38
N ASP A 104 1.14 6.40 -0.40
CA ASP A 104 1.93 7.06 0.61
C ASP A 104 1.03 7.65 1.70
N HIS A 105 1.49 7.65 2.93
CA HIS A 105 0.78 8.23 4.06
C HIS A 105 1.78 8.92 5.00
N LYS A 106 1.40 10.08 5.55
CA LYS A 106 2.28 10.88 6.42
C LYS A 106 2.91 10.11 7.58
N SER A 107 2.24 9.08 8.11
CA SER A 107 2.79 8.25 9.20
C SER A 107 3.83 7.25 8.75
N TYR A 108 3.98 6.99 7.46
CA TYR A 108 4.95 6.02 6.94
C TYR A 108 6.39 6.56 6.95
N ARG A 109 6.56 7.89 7.03
CA ARG A 109 7.87 8.57 7.13
C ARG A 109 8.85 8.14 6.05
N ASP A 110 8.33 7.90 4.84
CA ASP A 110 9.10 7.41 3.69
C ASP A 110 9.75 6.01 3.88
N ASN A 111 9.43 5.28 4.95
CA ASN A 111 10.03 3.96 5.23
C ASN A 111 9.33 2.83 4.50
N VAL A 112 8.03 2.97 4.32
CA VAL A 112 7.18 1.99 3.63
C VAL A 112 6.21 2.72 2.72
N PHE A 113 5.63 1.98 1.78
CA PHE A 113 4.37 2.32 1.16
C PHE A 113 3.47 1.09 1.14
N MET A 114 2.20 1.26 0.85
CA MET A 114 1.30 0.13 0.73
C MET A 114 0.63 0.10 -0.63
N PHE A 115 0.20 -1.09 -1.05
CA PHE A 115 -0.66 -1.28 -2.20
C PHE A 115 -1.85 -2.17 -1.83
N PHE A 116 -2.92 -2.09 -2.62
CA PHE A 116 -4.06 -2.98 -2.48
C PHE A 116 -3.76 -4.28 -3.23
N LYS A 117 -3.81 -5.41 -2.52
CA LYS A 117 -3.45 -6.73 -3.06
C LYS A 117 -4.15 -7.04 -4.39
N ASP A 118 -5.45 -6.79 -4.47
CA ASP A 118 -6.25 -7.13 -5.65
C ASP A 118 -6.10 -6.13 -6.82
N HIS A 119 -5.49 -4.96 -6.58
CA HIS A 119 -5.27 -3.92 -7.58
C HIS A 119 -3.93 -4.05 -8.32
N CYS A 120 -3.05 -4.93 -7.87
CA CYS A 120 -1.71 -5.08 -8.41
C CYS A 120 -1.43 -6.51 -8.86
N VAL A 121 -0.62 -6.65 -9.91
CA VAL A 121 0.11 -7.87 -10.21
C VAL A 121 1.51 -7.70 -9.65
N THR A 122 1.99 -8.67 -8.87
CA THR A 122 3.27 -8.53 -8.18
C THR A 122 4.03 -9.85 -8.11
N THR A 123 5.35 -9.75 -8.05
CA THR A 123 6.25 -10.86 -7.73
C THR A 123 6.68 -10.88 -6.26
N CYS A 124 6.13 -9.98 -5.42
CA CYS A 124 6.30 -10.08 -3.96
C CYS A 124 5.73 -11.40 -3.44
N ASP A 125 6.33 -11.91 -2.38
CA ASP A 125 5.79 -13.08 -1.68
C ASP A 125 4.48 -12.72 -0.95
N LEU A 126 3.36 -13.03 -1.55
CA LEU A 126 2.03 -12.83 -0.98
C LEU A 126 1.55 -13.98 -0.07
N SER A 127 2.44 -14.88 0.33
CA SER A 127 2.12 -15.93 1.34
C SER A 127 1.89 -15.35 2.74
N ILE A 128 2.32 -14.09 2.97
CA ILE A 128 2.06 -13.34 4.21
C ILE A 128 0.55 -13.24 4.46
N LYS A 129 0.14 -13.65 5.66
CA LYS A 129 -1.27 -13.58 6.07
C LYS A 129 -1.57 -12.24 6.77
N PRO A 130 -2.82 -11.74 6.68
CA PRO A 130 -3.20 -10.55 7.44
C PRO A 130 -2.96 -10.75 8.94
N SER A 131 -2.22 -9.82 9.52
CA SER A 131 -1.82 -9.85 10.93
C SER A 131 -2.83 -9.15 11.85
N VAL A 132 -3.72 -8.34 11.28
CA VAL A 132 -4.72 -7.55 11.99
C VAL A 132 -5.80 -7.05 11.03
N ALA A 133 -7.01 -6.84 11.51
CA ALA A 133 -8.05 -6.09 10.81
C ALA A 133 -8.34 -4.77 11.54
N ILE A 134 -8.39 -3.66 10.81
CA ILE A 134 -8.46 -2.30 11.37
C ILE A 134 -9.65 -1.51 10.85
N TYR A 135 -10.08 -0.48 11.61
CA TYR A 135 -11.20 0.42 11.28
C TYR A 135 -12.52 -0.31 11.04
N LEU A 136 -12.76 -1.39 11.79
CA LEU A 136 -13.92 -2.26 11.58
C LEU A 136 -15.24 -1.60 11.96
N LYS A 137 -15.24 -0.54 12.79
CA LYS A 137 -16.44 0.24 13.12
C LYS A 137 -16.99 0.99 11.89
N GLU A 138 -16.15 1.24 10.89
CA GLU A 138 -16.53 1.96 9.67
C GLU A 138 -17.10 1.02 8.57
N LEU A 139 -17.10 -0.30 8.79
CA LEU A 139 -17.70 -1.26 7.86
C LEU A 139 -19.21 -1.12 7.82
N LYS A 140 -19.79 -1.09 6.62
CA LYS A 140 -21.26 -1.11 6.41
C LYS A 140 -21.84 -2.49 6.73
N ASP A 141 -21.15 -3.57 6.37
CA ASP A 141 -21.56 -4.96 6.64
C ASP A 141 -20.74 -5.59 7.76
N THR A 142 -21.30 -5.61 8.94
CA THR A 142 -20.67 -6.21 10.14
C THR A 142 -20.57 -7.73 10.10
N ASN A 143 -21.30 -8.42 9.20
CA ASN A 143 -21.20 -9.88 9.07
C ASN A 143 -19.80 -10.31 8.62
N GLN A 144 -19.07 -9.46 7.93
CA GLN A 144 -17.68 -9.73 7.54
C GLN A 144 -16.76 -9.86 8.76
N ILE A 145 -17.00 -9.08 9.82
CA ILE A 145 -16.20 -9.17 11.06
C ILE A 145 -16.30 -10.55 11.68
N ARG A 146 -17.49 -11.18 11.64
CA ARG A 146 -17.72 -12.53 12.20
C ARG A 146 -16.93 -13.62 11.47
N LYS A 147 -16.51 -13.36 10.22
CA LYS A 147 -15.68 -14.28 9.42
C LYS A 147 -14.20 -14.17 9.74
N LEU A 148 -13.78 -13.08 10.40
CA LEU A 148 -12.39 -12.86 10.78
C LEU A 148 -12.07 -13.66 12.05
N LYS A 149 -11.46 -14.82 11.85
CA LYS A 149 -11.01 -15.67 12.94
C LYS A 149 -9.50 -15.58 13.09
N ASN A 150 -9.03 -15.65 14.32
CA ASN A 150 -7.60 -15.79 14.66
C ASN A 150 -6.69 -14.59 14.32
N ILE A 151 -7.25 -13.41 14.10
CA ILE A 151 -6.48 -12.16 13.96
C ILE A 151 -7.02 -11.09 14.92
N PRO A 152 -6.17 -10.21 15.45
CA PRO A 152 -6.59 -9.07 16.27
C PRO A 152 -7.55 -8.15 15.50
N LEU A 153 -8.58 -7.66 16.19
CA LEU A 153 -9.59 -6.77 15.63
C LEU A 153 -9.46 -5.40 16.29
N ILE A 154 -9.29 -4.34 15.48
CA ILE A 154 -9.21 -2.94 15.90
C ILE A 154 -10.43 -2.21 15.31
N LEU A 155 -11.32 -1.74 16.19
CA LEU A 155 -12.58 -1.15 15.75
C LEU A 155 -12.42 0.32 15.34
N SER A 156 -11.80 1.15 16.17
CA SER A 156 -11.81 2.60 16.00
C SER A 156 -10.52 3.34 16.37
N PHE A 157 -9.46 2.60 16.72
CA PHE A 157 -8.20 3.18 17.22
C PHE A 157 -8.36 4.06 18.47
N SER A 158 -9.20 3.65 19.42
CA SER A 158 -9.18 4.17 20.78
C SER A 158 -7.76 4.08 21.37
N LYS A 159 -7.47 4.79 22.46
CA LYS A 159 -6.15 4.75 23.11
C LYS A 159 -5.69 3.31 23.41
N LYS A 160 -6.60 2.46 23.92
CA LYS A 160 -6.33 1.04 24.21
C LYS A 160 -6.05 0.26 22.93
N GLU A 161 -6.87 0.43 21.90
CA GLU A 161 -6.70 -0.26 20.60
C GLU A 161 -5.44 0.20 19.88
N THR A 162 -5.06 1.47 20.01
CA THR A 162 -3.78 1.97 19.48
C THR A 162 -2.59 1.27 20.14
N GLN A 163 -2.62 1.05 21.45
CA GLN A 163 -1.58 0.30 22.16
C GLN A 163 -1.57 -1.17 21.70
N GLN A 164 -2.75 -1.80 21.62
CA GLN A 164 -2.90 -3.16 21.12
C GLN A 164 -2.33 -3.29 19.69
N PHE A 165 -2.67 -2.39 18.78
CA PHE A 165 -2.16 -2.36 17.41
C PHE A 165 -0.62 -2.30 17.38
N ARG A 166 -0.03 -1.39 18.16
CA ARG A 166 1.43 -1.24 18.24
C ARG A 166 2.14 -2.44 18.86
N SER A 167 1.48 -3.21 19.71
CA SER A 167 2.04 -4.42 20.34
C SER A 167 2.03 -5.66 19.43
N ILE A 168 1.30 -5.62 18.32
CA ILE A 168 1.28 -6.72 17.35
C ILE A 168 2.68 -6.82 16.72
N LYS A 169 3.33 -7.99 16.87
CA LYS A 169 4.70 -8.23 16.42
C LYS A 169 4.94 -7.82 14.96
N ALA A 170 4.02 -8.19 14.06
CA ALA A 170 4.11 -7.84 12.66
C ALA A 170 4.03 -6.33 12.41
N VAL A 171 3.27 -5.59 13.24
CA VAL A 171 3.13 -4.13 13.13
C VAL A 171 4.34 -3.41 13.72
N ALA A 172 4.88 -3.88 14.84
CA ALA A 172 5.92 -3.20 15.60
C ALA A 172 7.20 -2.90 14.80
N GLY A 173 7.56 -3.78 13.85
CA GLY A 173 8.75 -3.62 13.01
C GLY A 173 8.50 -3.08 11.60
N SER A 174 7.23 -3.06 11.15
CA SER A 174 6.89 -2.83 9.74
C SER A 174 7.19 -1.42 9.25
N PHE A 175 7.04 -0.43 10.13
CA PHE A 175 7.24 0.99 9.81
C PHE A 175 8.61 1.51 10.22
N ASN A 176 9.51 0.62 10.68
CA ASN A 176 10.85 1.01 11.07
C ASN A 176 11.67 1.47 9.86
N GLU A 177 12.60 2.35 10.14
CA GLU A 177 13.55 2.84 9.15
C GLU A 177 14.33 1.69 8.50
N ILE A 178 14.64 1.86 7.22
CA ILE A 178 15.51 0.93 6.50
C ILE A 178 16.90 1.07 7.09
N LYS A 179 17.43 0.00 7.69
CA LYS A 179 18.73 0.00 8.39
C LYS A 179 19.94 0.09 7.46
N ARG A 180 19.78 -0.23 6.18
CA ARG A 180 20.80 -0.10 5.14
C ARG A 180 20.59 1.16 4.31
N PRO A 181 21.57 1.64 3.57
CA PRO A 181 21.35 2.69 2.58
C PRO A 181 20.26 2.28 1.59
N ARG A 182 19.40 3.22 1.19
CA ARG A 182 18.46 2.99 0.09
C ARG A 182 19.23 2.90 -1.22
N TYR A 183 18.79 1.98 -2.06
CA TYR A 183 19.33 1.84 -3.42
C TYR A 183 18.50 2.62 -4.43
N GLY A 184 17.24 2.87 -4.10
CA GLY A 184 16.27 3.54 -4.96
C GLY A 184 15.65 4.77 -4.31
N GLN A 185 14.56 5.22 -4.89
CA GLN A 185 13.78 6.34 -4.41
C GLN A 185 12.57 5.89 -3.57
N THR A 186 11.99 6.82 -2.83
CA THR A 186 10.75 6.57 -2.07
C THR A 186 9.52 6.75 -2.96
N LEU A 187 8.39 6.16 -2.60
CA LEU A 187 7.13 6.41 -3.30
C LEU A 187 6.79 7.92 -3.32
N LYS A 188 7.07 8.63 -2.23
CA LYS A 188 6.91 10.08 -2.17
C LYS A 188 7.75 10.83 -3.21
N SER A 189 8.96 10.34 -3.52
CA SER A 189 9.80 10.91 -4.58
C SER A 189 9.19 10.64 -5.96
N VAL A 190 8.65 9.44 -6.18
CA VAL A 190 7.91 9.12 -7.42
C VAL A 190 6.69 10.04 -7.57
N ILE A 191 5.90 10.23 -6.50
CA ILE A 191 4.73 11.13 -6.51
C ILE A 191 5.13 12.56 -6.93
N LYS A 192 6.27 13.06 -6.49
CA LYS A 192 6.77 14.38 -6.89
C LYS A 192 7.10 14.48 -8.40
N SER A 193 7.40 13.36 -9.04
CA SER A 193 7.65 13.29 -10.49
C SER A 193 6.35 13.21 -11.30
N ILE A 194 5.21 12.95 -10.65
CA ILE A 194 3.89 12.98 -11.26
C ILE A 194 3.41 14.42 -11.30
N SER A 195 3.12 14.94 -12.48
CA SER A 195 2.88 16.37 -12.74
C SER A 195 1.66 16.96 -12.03
N VAL A 196 0.66 16.15 -11.69
CA VAL A 196 -0.59 16.59 -11.08
C VAL A 196 -1.05 15.61 -10.00
N ILE A 197 -1.46 16.15 -8.86
CA ILE A 197 -2.20 15.40 -7.83
C ILE A 197 -3.66 15.89 -7.90
N GLU A 198 -4.55 15.01 -8.30
CA GLU A 198 -5.99 15.28 -8.36
C GLU A 198 -6.58 15.31 -6.94
N ILE A 199 -7.40 16.31 -6.65
CA ILE A 199 -8.20 16.37 -5.42
C ILE A 199 -9.63 16.03 -5.79
N LEU A 200 -10.18 14.97 -5.20
CA LEU A 200 -11.49 14.45 -5.63
C LEU A 200 -12.67 15.23 -5.04
N ASN A 201 -12.47 15.93 -3.90
CA ASN A 201 -13.50 16.74 -3.23
C ASN A 201 -12.96 18.09 -2.75
#